data_179f3a0bbf7ab6073a5f253c12f744c2
#
_entry.id   179f3a0bbf7ab6073a5f253c12f744c2
#
_cell.length_a   1.000
_cell.length_b   1.000
_cell.length_c   1.000
_cell.angle_alpha   90.00
_cell.angle_beta   90.00
_cell.angle_gamma   90.00
#
_symmetry.space_group_name_H-M   'P 1'
#
loop_
_entity.id
_entity.type
_entity.pdbx_description
1 polymer ?
#
loop_
_entity_poly.entity_id
_entity_poly.type
_entity_poly.pdbx_seq_one_letter_code
_entity_poly.pdbx_strand_id
1 'polypeptide(L)'
;MYFRILNNEASGELTYLLADLDAREAVLIDPHGRDLPVLLALLAERELRLRWVLRTHHHDAALDNEPAQLMRLGATVIQGDALEALQLADGAVLPFGDELVRVVFTPGHTSTCLSYGWRDRLFCGGLLAVTACPHQPRPAEPEALWDSVTQRVFSLPDETLLFAGHELRARAVSTVLEQRRWHPFFASLTRDEFLAQMAALSEKKLSVSTI
;
A
#
# COMPACT_ATOMS: atom_id res chain seq x y z
N MET A 1 -8.80 16.33 -12.49
CA MET A 1 -8.08 15.38 -11.60
C MET A 1 -7.90 15.96 -10.22
N TYR A 2 -8.10 15.16 -9.16
CA TYR A 2 -7.89 15.56 -7.76
C TYR A 2 -7.11 14.46 -7.03
N PHE A 3 -6.14 14.86 -6.20
CA PHE A 3 -5.34 13.97 -5.38
C PHE A 3 -5.16 14.53 -3.99
N ARG A 4 -5.40 13.72 -2.97
CA ARG A 4 -5.27 14.11 -1.56
C ARG A 4 -4.57 13.02 -0.77
N ILE A 5 -3.71 13.44 0.14
CA ILE A 5 -3.08 12.59 1.16
C ILE A 5 -3.68 12.98 2.51
N LEU A 6 -4.16 12.00 3.26
CA LEU A 6 -4.50 12.17 4.65
C LEU A 6 -3.44 11.44 5.48
N ASN A 7 -2.85 12.15 6.43
CA ASN A 7 -1.86 11.60 7.36
C ASN A 7 -2.47 11.53 8.74
N ASN A 8 -2.39 10.37 9.35
CA ASN A 8 -2.70 10.18 10.75
C ASN A 8 -1.45 10.40 11.59
N GLU A 9 -1.32 11.58 12.19
CA GLU A 9 -0.15 11.96 13.00
C GLU A 9 0.13 10.99 14.16
N ALA A 10 -0.90 10.33 14.70
CA ALA A 10 -0.74 9.44 15.84
C ALA A 10 -0.18 8.07 15.47
N SER A 11 -0.51 7.54 14.29
CA SER A 11 -0.08 6.22 13.83
C SER A 11 0.90 6.28 12.66
N GLY A 12 1.03 7.44 11.99
CA GLY A 12 1.81 7.62 10.77
C GLY A 12 1.18 6.96 9.54
N GLU A 13 -0.04 6.44 9.65
CA GLU A 13 -0.74 5.79 8.53
C GLU A 13 -1.22 6.81 7.51
N LEU A 14 -1.17 6.44 6.24
CA LEU A 14 -1.49 7.30 5.11
C LEU A 14 -2.68 6.74 4.33
N THR A 15 -3.68 7.59 4.13
CA THR A 15 -4.82 7.34 3.23
C THR A 15 -4.71 8.24 2.00
N TYR A 16 -5.06 7.71 0.84
CA TYR A 16 -5.03 8.45 -0.41
C TYR A 16 -6.43 8.51 -1.04
N LEU A 17 -6.83 9.72 -1.47
CA LEU A 17 -8.03 9.94 -2.24
C LEU A 17 -7.62 10.40 -3.65
N LEU A 18 -8.03 9.64 -4.66
CA LEU A 18 -7.91 9.96 -6.07
C LEU A 18 -9.30 10.29 -6.60
N ALA A 19 -9.45 11.32 -7.42
CA ALA A 19 -10.73 11.59 -8.07
C ALA A 19 -10.60 12.20 -9.46
N ASP A 20 -11.49 11.77 -10.31
CA ASP A 20 -11.86 12.46 -11.54
C ASP A 20 -13.04 13.39 -11.22
N LEU A 21 -12.76 14.71 -11.23
CA LEU A 21 -13.77 15.71 -10.86
C LEU A 21 -14.82 15.90 -11.96
N ASP A 22 -14.46 15.68 -13.22
CA ASP A 22 -15.37 15.86 -14.34
C ASP A 22 -16.37 14.70 -14.40
N ALA A 23 -15.91 13.48 -14.20
CA ALA A 23 -16.76 12.29 -14.08
C ALA A 23 -17.40 12.13 -12.69
N ARG A 24 -16.95 12.89 -11.68
CA ARG A 24 -17.38 12.80 -10.28
C ARG A 24 -17.20 11.39 -9.70
N GLU A 25 -16.10 10.73 -10.04
CA GLU A 25 -15.76 9.41 -9.53
C GLU A 25 -14.47 9.44 -8.73
N ALA A 26 -14.43 8.62 -7.67
CA ALA A 26 -13.32 8.58 -6.74
C ALA A 26 -12.87 7.16 -6.37
N VAL A 27 -11.62 7.07 -5.93
CA VAL A 27 -10.97 5.88 -5.38
C VAL A 27 -10.31 6.25 -4.06
N LEU A 28 -10.45 5.40 -3.05
CA LEU A 28 -9.69 5.47 -1.80
C LEU A 28 -8.65 4.36 -1.77
N ILE A 29 -7.42 4.69 -1.34
CA ILE A 29 -6.37 3.71 -1.12
C ILE A 29 -5.99 3.77 0.37
N ASP A 30 -5.97 2.60 1.01
CA ASP A 30 -5.72 2.39 2.42
C ASP A 30 -6.49 3.35 3.34
N PRO A 31 -7.84 3.46 3.22
CA PRO A 31 -8.62 4.27 4.13
C PRO A 31 -8.61 3.68 5.53
N HIS A 32 -8.56 4.54 6.55
CA HIS A 32 -8.64 4.17 7.96
C HIS A 32 -9.94 4.69 8.61
N GLY A 33 -10.53 3.94 9.54
CA GLY A 33 -11.85 4.24 10.13
C GLY A 33 -11.93 5.57 10.85
N ARG A 34 -10.84 6.01 11.47
CA ARG A 34 -10.81 7.32 12.11
C ARG A 34 -10.86 8.48 11.10
N ASP A 35 -10.42 8.26 9.85
CA ASP A 35 -10.45 9.27 8.79
C ASP A 35 -11.81 9.29 8.06
N LEU A 36 -12.66 8.31 8.33
CA LEU A 36 -13.94 8.15 7.64
C LEU A 36 -14.82 9.40 7.65
N PRO A 37 -14.99 10.14 8.77
CA PRO A 37 -15.79 11.36 8.75
C PRO A 37 -15.23 12.42 7.78
N VAL A 38 -13.91 12.57 7.71
CA VAL A 38 -13.24 13.52 6.78
C VAL A 38 -13.39 13.04 5.34
N LEU A 39 -13.19 11.73 5.10
CA LEU A 39 -13.36 11.13 3.77
C LEU A 39 -14.80 11.30 3.24
N LEU A 40 -15.80 11.04 4.09
CA LEU A 40 -17.21 11.25 3.72
C LEU A 40 -17.52 12.72 3.43
N ALA A 41 -16.97 13.64 4.21
CA ALA A 41 -17.13 15.08 3.98
C ALA A 41 -16.50 15.51 2.64
N LEU A 42 -15.29 15.03 2.33
CA LEU A 42 -14.60 15.32 1.06
C LEU A 42 -15.36 14.77 -0.15
N LEU A 43 -15.90 13.55 -0.04
CA LEU A 43 -16.72 12.94 -1.10
C LEU A 43 -18.02 13.76 -1.32
N ALA A 44 -18.71 14.14 -0.23
CA ALA A 44 -19.95 14.90 -0.29
C ALA A 44 -19.73 16.33 -0.81
N GLU A 45 -18.70 17.05 -0.31
CA GLU A 45 -18.36 18.42 -0.75
C GLU A 45 -18.17 18.52 -2.26
N ARG A 46 -17.59 17.47 -2.86
CA ARG A 46 -17.27 17.44 -4.29
C ARG A 46 -18.23 16.61 -5.11
N GLU A 47 -19.33 16.14 -4.50
CA GLU A 47 -20.32 15.26 -5.13
C GLU A 47 -19.69 14.02 -5.80
N LEU A 48 -18.66 13.44 -5.15
CA LEU A 48 -17.92 12.32 -5.69
C LEU A 48 -18.60 10.98 -5.35
N ARG A 49 -18.76 10.14 -6.36
CA ARG A 49 -19.18 8.75 -6.20
C ARG A 49 -17.95 7.88 -5.98
N LEU A 50 -17.88 7.23 -4.83
CA LEU A 50 -16.81 6.28 -4.55
C LEU A 50 -17.00 5.00 -5.38
N ARG A 51 -16.02 4.67 -6.23
CA ARG A 51 -16.03 3.47 -7.10
C ARG A 51 -15.31 2.32 -6.43
N TRP A 52 -14.10 2.58 -5.93
CA TRP A 52 -13.22 1.55 -5.40
C TRP A 52 -12.66 1.97 -4.05
N VAL A 53 -12.53 0.99 -3.17
CA VAL A 53 -11.70 1.03 -1.97
C VAL A 53 -10.59 0.01 -2.17
N LEU A 54 -9.35 0.48 -2.25
CA LEU A 54 -8.18 -0.32 -2.53
C LEU A 54 -7.36 -0.48 -1.27
N ARG A 55 -7.05 -1.71 -0.88
CA ARG A 55 -6.17 -1.99 0.25
C ARG A 55 -4.87 -2.60 -0.25
N THR A 56 -3.75 -1.98 0.10
CA THR A 56 -2.43 -2.50 -0.27
C THR A 56 -2.09 -3.75 0.52
N HIS A 57 -2.50 -3.82 1.79
CA HIS A 57 -2.28 -4.95 2.68
C HIS A 57 -3.26 -4.94 3.84
N HIS A 58 -3.32 -6.05 4.55
CA HIS A 58 -4.13 -6.22 5.76
C HIS A 58 -3.27 -6.82 6.87
N HIS A 59 -3.48 -6.38 8.10
CA HIS A 59 -2.89 -6.97 9.28
C HIS A 59 -3.97 -7.65 10.12
N ASP A 60 -3.75 -8.91 10.53
CA ASP A 60 -4.72 -9.72 11.27
C ASP A 60 -5.17 -9.10 12.60
N ALA A 61 -4.38 -8.18 13.15
CA ALA A 61 -4.68 -7.49 14.40
C ALA A 61 -5.61 -6.28 14.26
N ALA A 62 -5.89 -5.82 13.04
CA ALA A 62 -6.74 -4.67 12.79
C ALA A 62 -8.20 -5.11 12.71
N LEU A 63 -8.90 -5.06 13.84
CA LEU A 63 -10.37 -5.22 13.90
C LEU A 63 -11.06 -3.95 13.35
N ASP A 64 -10.87 -3.66 12.08
CA ASP A 64 -11.42 -2.47 11.47
C ASP A 64 -12.77 -2.77 10.79
N ASN A 65 -13.82 -2.17 11.33
CA ASN A 65 -15.17 -2.19 10.73
C ASN A 65 -15.30 -1.24 9.52
N GLU A 66 -14.19 -0.68 9.06
CA GLU A 66 -14.13 0.30 7.98
C GLU A 66 -14.64 -0.22 6.64
N PRO A 67 -14.24 -1.42 6.17
CA PRO A 67 -14.71 -1.91 4.89
C PRO A 67 -16.23 -1.94 4.82
N ALA A 68 -16.89 -2.37 5.90
CA ALA A 68 -18.35 -2.46 5.96
C ALA A 68 -19.03 -1.08 5.85
N GLN A 69 -18.45 -0.02 6.41
CA GLN A 69 -19.00 1.34 6.30
C GLN A 69 -18.80 1.91 4.90
N LEU A 70 -17.63 1.69 4.29
CA LEU A 70 -17.32 2.15 2.92
C LEU A 70 -18.12 1.37 1.87
N MET A 71 -18.36 0.08 2.07
CA MET A 71 -19.23 -0.72 1.21
C MET A 71 -20.67 -0.22 1.20
N ARG A 72 -21.17 0.38 2.28
CA ARG A 72 -22.51 1.03 2.32
C ARG A 72 -22.62 2.21 1.37
N LEU A 73 -21.51 2.80 0.93
CA LEU A 73 -21.48 3.83 -0.11
C LEU A 73 -21.56 3.26 -1.53
N GLY A 74 -21.68 1.94 -1.69
CA GLY A 74 -21.74 1.26 -2.98
C GLY A 74 -20.37 1.01 -3.61
N ALA A 75 -19.28 1.22 -2.88
CA ALA A 75 -17.94 0.95 -3.37
C ALA A 75 -17.58 -0.55 -3.31
N THR A 76 -16.83 -1.01 -4.31
CA THR A 76 -16.22 -2.34 -4.26
C THR A 76 -14.86 -2.26 -3.56
N VAL A 77 -14.65 -3.17 -2.60
CA VAL A 77 -13.36 -3.28 -1.88
C VAL A 77 -12.47 -4.27 -2.62
N ILE A 78 -11.24 -3.85 -2.93
CA ILE A 78 -10.19 -4.66 -3.53
C ILE A 78 -9.09 -4.86 -2.49
N GLN A 79 -8.80 -6.10 -2.17
CA GLN A 79 -7.72 -6.51 -1.26
C GLN A 79 -7.20 -7.89 -1.66
N GLY A 80 -5.98 -8.23 -1.26
CA GLY A 80 -5.27 -9.39 -1.80
C GLY A 80 -5.94 -10.75 -1.58
N ASP A 81 -6.62 -10.94 -0.45
CA ASP A 81 -7.34 -12.17 -0.11
C ASP A 81 -8.71 -12.30 -0.83
N ALA A 82 -9.22 -11.23 -1.41
CA ALA A 82 -10.49 -11.21 -2.13
C ALA A 82 -10.34 -11.27 -3.67
N LEU A 83 -9.13 -11.31 -4.19
CA LEU A 83 -8.88 -11.22 -5.65
C LEU A 83 -9.50 -12.38 -6.43
N GLU A 84 -9.43 -13.59 -5.92
CA GLU A 84 -10.03 -14.77 -6.56
C GLU A 84 -11.56 -14.63 -6.68
N ALA A 85 -12.21 -14.18 -5.61
CA ALA A 85 -13.65 -13.94 -5.60
C ALA A 85 -14.08 -12.86 -6.59
N LEU A 86 -13.20 -11.86 -6.83
CA LEU A 86 -13.41 -10.77 -7.77
C LEU A 86 -12.89 -11.07 -9.19
N GLN A 87 -12.28 -12.26 -9.40
CA GLN A 87 -11.66 -12.66 -10.67
C GLN A 87 -10.63 -11.66 -11.20
N LEU A 88 -9.91 -11.00 -10.30
CA LEU A 88 -8.87 -10.04 -10.66
C LEU A 88 -7.52 -10.73 -10.80
N ALA A 89 -6.86 -10.49 -11.92
CA ALA A 89 -5.51 -10.94 -12.21
C ALA A 89 -4.49 -9.83 -11.92
N ASP A 90 -3.22 -10.23 -11.80
CA ASP A 90 -2.10 -9.27 -11.81
C ASP A 90 -2.14 -8.44 -13.09
N GLY A 91 -2.00 -7.13 -12.96
CA GLY A 91 -2.14 -6.18 -14.06
C GLY A 91 -3.57 -5.77 -14.38
N ALA A 92 -4.58 -6.26 -13.64
CA ALA A 92 -5.97 -5.82 -13.81
C ALA A 92 -6.09 -4.29 -13.73
N VAL A 93 -7.03 -3.74 -14.48
CA VAL A 93 -7.25 -2.30 -14.57
C VAL A 93 -8.62 -1.95 -14.04
N LEU A 94 -8.67 -0.99 -13.12
CA LEU A 94 -9.88 -0.53 -12.44
C LEU A 94 -10.20 0.90 -12.92
N PRO A 95 -11.26 1.10 -13.72
CA PRO A 95 -11.62 2.42 -14.21
C PRO A 95 -12.38 3.24 -13.16
N PHE A 96 -12.16 4.56 -13.17
CA PHE A 96 -12.96 5.55 -12.45
C PHE A 96 -12.97 6.87 -13.24
N GLY A 97 -14.08 7.20 -13.84
CA GLY A 97 -14.17 8.27 -14.85
C GLY A 97 -13.26 7.98 -16.05
N ASP A 98 -12.47 8.96 -16.44
CA ASP A 98 -11.45 8.85 -17.49
C ASP A 98 -10.10 8.34 -16.98
N GLU A 99 -10.01 7.98 -15.70
CA GLU A 99 -8.80 7.52 -15.02
C GLU A 99 -8.80 5.99 -14.84
N LEU A 100 -7.59 5.45 -14.71
CA LEU A 100 -7.37 4.01 -14.55
C LEU A 100 -6.38 3.75 -13.40
N VAL A 101 -6.71 2.82 -12.50
CA VAL A 101 -5.76 2.26 -11.54
C VAL A 101 -5.39 0.85 -11.97
N ARG A 102 -4.10 0.54 -12.00
CA ARG A 102 -3.59 -0.81 -12.28
C ARG A 102 -3.28 -1.53 -10.97
N VAL A 103 -3.77 -2.74 -10.85
CA VAL A 103 -3.43 -3.65 -9.73
C VAL A 103 -2.11 -4.34 -10.04
N VAL A 104 -1.19 -4.36 -9.09
CA VAL A 104 0.12 -5.02 -9.19
C VAL A 104 0.29 -5.93 -7.98
N PHE A 105 0.51 -7.23 -8.21
CA PHE A 105 0.79 -8.17 -7.12
C PHE A 105 2.19 -7.96 -6.61
N THR A 106 2.32 -7.63 -5.33
CA THR A 106 3.59 -7.37 -4.67
C THR A 106 3.67 -8.06 -3.31
N PRO A 107 3.59 -9.41 -3.29
CA PRO A 107 3.67 -10.17 -2.03
C PRO A 107 5.01 -9.99 -1.34
N GLY A 108 5.03 -10.26 -0.03
CA GLY A 108 6.25 -10.32 0.76
C GLY A 108 6.18 -9.61 2.09
N HIS A 109 5.69 -8.36 2.16
CA HIS A 109 5.40 -7.71 3.45
C HIS A 109 4.29 -8.51 4.17
N THR A 110 3.16 -8.74 3.51
CA THR A 110 2.25 -9.87 3.76
C THR A 110 2.19 -10.75 2.49
N SER A 111 1.64 -11.97 2.60
CA SER A 111 1.50 -12.88 1.45
C SER A 111 0.54 -12.36 0.37
N THR A 112 -0.34 -11.44 0.73
CA THR A 112 -1.42 -10.93 -0.12
C THR A 112 -1.28 -9.45 -0.47
N CYS A 113 -0.07 -8.86 -0.30
CA CYS A 113 0.16 -7.46 -0.61
C CYS A 113 -0.08 -7.12 -2.08
N LEU A 114 -0.71 -5.97 -2.28
CA LEU A 114 -0.94 -5.34 -3.58
C LEU A 114 -0.29 -3.96 -3.60
N SER A 115 0.12 -3.55 -4.78
CA SER A 115 0.43 -2.16 -5.09
C SER A 115 -0.53 -1.65 -6.17
N TYR A 116 -0.74 -0.35 -6.20
CA TYR A 116 -1.66 0.28 -7.14
C TYR A 116 -0.97 1.36 -7.95
N GLY A 117 -0.88 1.14 -9.26
CA GLY A 117 -0.30 2.10 -10.20
C GLY A 117 -1.35 3.08 -10.71
N TRP A 118 -1.09 4.38 -10.62
CA TRP A 118 -1.92 5.42 -11.18
C TRP A 118 -1.05 6.51 -11.80
N ARG A 119 -1.13 6.66 -13.12
CA ARG A 119 -0.30 7.59 -13.88
C ARG A 119 1.19 7.34 -13.63
N ASP A 120 1.91 8.34 -13.11
CA ASP A 120 3.33 8.31 -12.73
C ASP A 120 3.58 7.89 -11.27
N ARG A 121 2.58 7.28 -10.61
CA ARG A 121 2.60 6.95 -9.18
C ARG A 121 2.36 5.47 -8.92
N LEU A 122 3.03 4.96 -7.89
CA LEU A 122 2.76 3.63 -7.32
C LEU A 122 2.49 3.76 -5.81
N PHE A 123 1.33 3.31 -5.38
CA PHE A 123 0.97 3.18 -3.97
C PHE A 123 1.39 1.78 -3.52
N CYS A 124 2.48 1.69 -2.76
CA CYS A 124 3.16 0.43 -2.46
C CYS A 124 2.99 -0.05 -1.02
N GLY A 125 2.13 0.61 -0.23
CA GLY A 125 1.79 0.17 1.13
C GLY A 125 3.01 -0.06 2.02
N GLY A 126 3.07 -1.25 2.64
CA GLY A 126 4.16 -1.68 3.52
C GLY A 126 5.41 -2.20 2.81
N LEU A 127 5.43 -2.27 1.48
CA LEU A 127 6.45 -2.98 0.70
C LEU A 127 7.89 -2.49 0.98
N LEU A 128 8.09 -1.18 1.12
CA LEU A 128 9.39 -0.57 1.40
C LEU A 128 9.66 -0.35 2.90
N ALA A 129 8.71 -0.68 3.75
CA ALA A 129 8.81 -0.51 5.21
C ALA A 129 9.35 -1.77 5.91
N VAL A 130 10.41 -2.38 5.38
CA VAL A 130 10.92 -3.74 5.71
C VAL A 130 10.95 -4.07 7.21
N THR A 131 11.40 -3.12 8.05
CA THR A 131 11.43 -3.29 9.51
C THR A 131 10.70 -2.16 10.24
N ALA A 132 10.02 -1.30 9.53
CA ALA A 132 9.46 -0.06 10.05
C ALA A 132 7.93 -0.11 10.21
N CYS A 133 7.25 -1.12 9.67
CA CYS A 133 5.82 -1.29 9.90
C CYS A 133 5.57 -1.70 11.36
N PRO A 134 4.82 -0.92 12.15
CA PRO A 134 4.60 -1.24 13.56
C PRO A 134 3.77 -2.51 13.77
N HIS A 135 2.88 -2.84 12.82
CA HIS A 135 2.00 -4.01 12.87
C HIS A 135 2.66 -5.26 12.30
N GLN A 136 3.55 -5.08 11.34
CA GLN A 136 4.31 -6.15 10.67
C GLN A 136 5.80 -5.82 10.67
N PRO A 137 6.49 -5.98 11.83
CA PRO A 137 7.89 -5.56 11.97
C PRO A 137 8.89 -6.40 11.18
N ARG A 138 8.40 -7.42 10.48
CA ARG A 138 9.18 -8.26 9.56
C ARG A 138 8.31 -8.69 8.41
N PRO A 139 8.88 -8.83 7.20
CA PRO A 139 8.14 -9.37 6.06
C PRO A 139 7.72 -10.81 6.36
N ALA A 140 6.48 -11.16 5.97
CA ALA A 140 5.97 -12.52 6.09
C ALA A 140 6.72 -13.48 5.17
N GLU A 141 7.07 -13.01 3.97
CA GLU A 141 7.75 -13.77 2.92
C GLU A 141 8.95 -12.96 2.36
N PRO A 142 10.13 -13.03 3.01
CA PRO A 142 11.29 -12.22 2.61
C PRO A 142 11.73 -12.41 1.17
N GLU A 143 11.67 -13.65 0.65
CA GLU A 143 12.03 -13.94 -0.75
C GLU A 143 11.09 -13.24 -1.73
N ALA A 144 9.79 -13.37 -1.50
CA ALA A 144 8.77 -12.73 -2.32
C ALA A 144 8.87 -11.19 -2.23
N LEU A 145 9.20 -10.64 -1.05
CA LEU A 145 9.43 -9.21 -0.87
C LEU A 145 10.60 -8.72 -1.71
N TRP A 146 11.74 -9.44 -1.68
CA TRP A 146 12.89 -9.11 -2.51
C TRP A 146 12.53 -9.08 -3.99
N ASP A 147 11.85 -10.12 -4.47
CA ASP A 147 11.45 -10.23 -5.88
C ASP A 147 10.43 -9.13 -6.26
N SER A 148 9.45 -8.84 -5.39
CA SER A 148 8.49 -7.77 -5.61
C SER A 148 9.16 -6.40 -5.74
N VAL A 149 10.11 -6.08 -4.87
CA VAL A 149 10.82 -4.79 -4.93
C VAL A 149 11.75 -4.71 -6.12
N THR A 150 12.61 -5.72 -6.32
CA THR A 150 13.68 -5.63 -7.32
C THR A 150 13.18 -5.83 -8.74
N GLN A 151 12.19 -6.72 -8.95
CA GLN A 151 11.71 -7.08 -10.28
C GLN A 151 10.48 -6.27 -10.71
N ARG A 152 9.65 -5.80 -9.76
CA ARG A 152 8.42 -5.08 -10.10
C ARG A 152 8.51 -3.59 -9.84
N VAL A 153 8.98 -3.17 -8.66
CA VAL A 153 9.06 -1.74 -8.34
C VAL A 153 10.27 -1.10 -9.00
N PHE A 154 11.45 -1.72 -8.88
CA PHE A 154 12.69 -1.16 -9.44
C PHE A 154 12.81 -1.29 -10.96
N SER A 155 11.91 -2.01 -11.62
CA SER A 155 11.78 -2.01 -13.08
C SER A 155 10.98 -0.83 -13.63
N LEU A 156 10.29 -0.07 -12.77
CA LEU A 156 9.57 1.13 -13.17
C LEU A 156 10.55 2.27 -13.52
N PRO A 157 10.10 3.29 -14.27
CA PRO A 157 10.90 4.48 -14.56
C PRO A 157 11.43 5.15 -13.29
N ASP A 158 12.63 5.72 -13.37
CA ASP A 158 13.33 6.33 -12.24
C ASP A 158 12.54 7.44 -11.54
N GLU A 159 11.75 8.19 -12.30
CA GLU A 159 10.90 9.29 -11.85
C GLU A 159 9.56 8.85 -11.25
N THR A 160 9.20 7.55 -11.31
CA THR A 160 7.96 7.06 -10.72
C THR A 160 7.91 7.38 -9.23
N LEU A 161 6.85 8.04 -8.81
CA LEU A 161 6.62 8.41 -7.42
C LEU A 161 6.11 7.20 -6.63
N LEU A 162 6.75 6.90 -5.51
CA LEU A 162 6.39 5.80 -4.63
C LEU A 162 5.74 6.35 -3.36
N PHE A 163 4.50 5.94 -3.11
CA PHE A 163 3.70 6.32 -1.96
C PHE A 163 3.56 5.15 -0.99
N ALA A 164 4.03 5.33 0.24
CA ALA A 164 4.02 4.31 1.29
C ALA A 164 2.66 4.24 2.01
N GLY A 165 2.38 3.16 2.71
CA GLY A 165 1.21 3.04 3.60
C GLY A 165 1.41 3.73 4.95
N HIS A 166 2.67 4.01 5.31
CA HIS A 166 3.04 4.70 6.55
C HIS A 166 4.05 5.79 6.25
N GLU A 167 3.94 6.91 6.96
CA GLU A 167 4.93 7.96 6.94
C GLU A 167 6.23 7.47 7.60
N LEU A 168 7.32 7.50 6.84
CA LEU A 168 8.64 7.17 7.34
C LEU A 168 9.49 8.43 7.41
N ARG A 169 9.92 8.83 8.60
CA ARG A 169 10.79 10.00 8.83
C ARG A 169 10.23 11.29 8.21
N ALA A 170 8.95 11.57 8.46
CA ALA A 170 8.22 12.71 7.91
C ALA A 170 8.13 12.75 6.36
N ARG A 171 8.14 11.56 5.72
CA ARG A 171 8.07 11.46 4.26
C ARG A 171 6.99 10.48 3.82
N ALA A 172 6.05 10.98 3.06
CA ALA A 172 4.97 10.19 2.45
C ALA A 172 5.30 9.69 1.04
N VAL A 173 6.32 10.26 0.39
CA VAL A 173 6.66 10.01 -1.01
C VAL A 173 8.17 9.93 -1.23
N SER A 174 8.59 9.04 -2.13
CA SER A 174 9.94 8.92 -2.66
C SER A 174 9.88 8.65 -4.17
N THR A 175 11.01 8.35 -4.81
CA THR A 175 11.06 7.91 -6.20
C THR A 175 11.72 6.54 -6.32
N VAL A 176 11.49 5.86 -7.45
CA VAL A 176 12.16 4.60 -7.77
C VAL A 176 13.68 4.79 -7.75
N LEU A 177 14.18 5.88 -8.38
CA LEU A 177 15.61 6.21 -8.39
C LEU A 177 16.18 6.34 -6.98
N GLU A 178 15.48 7.07 -6.10
CA GLU A 178 15.91 7.27 -4.73
C GLU A 178 15.98 5.94 -3.97
N GLN A 179 14.93 5.14 -4.04
CA GLN A 179 14.87 3.85 -3.34
C GLN A 179 15.91 2.87 -3.87
N ARG A 180 16.12 2.81 -5.17
CA ARG A 180 17.14 1.97 -5.80
C ARG A 180 18.56 2.35 -5.36
N ARG A 181 18.82 3.63 -5.12
CA ARG A 181 20.14 4.13 -4.71
C ARG A 181 20.40 4.11 -3.21
N TRP A 182 19.36 4.29 -2.40
CA TRP A 182 19.53 4.64 -0.99
C TRP A 182 18.73 3.79 -0.01
N HIS A 183 17.90 2.84 -0.49
CA HIS A 183 17.17 1.98 0.42
C HIS A 183 18.13 1.08 1.22
N PRO A 184 18.04 1.05 2.57
CA PRO A 184 19.04 0.39 3.40
C PRO A 184 19.17 -1.12 3.14
N PHE A 185 18.12 -1.76 2.64
CA PHE A 185 18.10 -3.20 2.36
C PHE A 185 18.29 -3.52 0.86
N PHE A 186 17.67 -2.75 -0.04
CA PHE A 186 17.64 -3.12 -1.46
C PHE A 186 18.71 -2.43 -2.31
N ALA A 187 19.36 -1.36 -1.81
CA ALA A 187 20.37 -0.64 -2.56
C ALA A 187 21.77 -1.19 -2.34
N SER A 188 22.04 -1.80 -1.18
CA SER A 188 23.38 -2.17 -0.75
C SER A 188 23.60 -3.67 -0.51
N LEU A 189 22.54 -4.46 -0.43
CA LEU A 189 22.61 -5.89 -0.18
C LEU A 189 22.37 -6.70 -1.46
N THR A 190 23.00 -7.86 -1.52
CA THR A 190 22.58 -8.93 -2.41
C THR A 190 21.34 -9.63 -1.85
N ARG A 191 20.67 -10.43 -2.67
CA ARG A 191 19.50 -11.23 -2.24
C ARG A 191 19.84 -12.12 -1.03
N ASP A 192 20.97 -12.81 -1.08
CA ASP A 192 21.38 -13.75 -0.01
C ASP A 192 21.69 -13.01 1.29
N GLU A 193 22.34 -11.85 1.23
CA GLU A 193 22.61 -11.01 2.41
C GLU A 193 21.30 -10.47 3.01
N PHE A 194 20.35 -10.04 2.19
CA PHE A 194 19.03 -9.62 2.65
C PHE A 194 18.31 -10.77 3.37
N LEU A 195 18.27 -11.96 2.77
CA LEU A 195 17.62 -13.13 3.37
C LEU A 195 18.29 -13.54 4.69
N ALA A 196 19.63 -13.52 4.73
CA ALA A 196 20.38 -13.79 5.97
C ALA A 196 20.04 -12.79 7.08
N GLN A 197 19.92 -11.49 6.75
CA GLN A 197 19.49 -10.48 7.74
C GLN A 197 18.08 -10.72 8.24
N MET A 198 17.14 -11.07 7.36
CA MET A 198 15.76 -11.36 7.75
C MET A 198 15.68 -12.60 8.66
N ALA A 199 16.45 -13.64 8.38
CA ALA A 199 16.57 -14.83 9.24
C ALA A 199 17.13 -14.48 10.63
N ALA A 200 18.20 -13.71 10.72
CA ALA A 200 18.80 -13.29 11.98
C ALA A 200 17.85 -12.44 12.85
N LEU A 201 17.00 -11.61 12.24
CA LEU A 201 15.96 -10.87 12.94
C LEU A 201 14.87 -11.81 13.50
N SER A 202 14.68 -12.99 12.91
CA SER A 202 13.70 -13.99 13.37
C SER A 202 14.19 -14.72 14.63
N GLU A 203 15.47 -15.04 14.70
CA GLU A 203 16.08 -15.78 15.82
C GLU A 203 16.16 -14.92 17.11
N LYS A 204 16.46 -13.64 17.01
CA LYS A 204 16.56 -12.72 18.16
C LYS A 204 15.28 -12.61 18.99
N LYS A 205 14.11 -12.80 18.39
CA LYS A 205 12.83 -12.70 19.12
C LYS A 205 12.46 -13.99 19.85
N LEU A 206 12.88 -15.14 19.36
CA LEU A 206 12.70 -16.43 20.03
C LEU A 206 13.49 -16.51 21.33
N SER A 207 14.66 -15.90 21.38
CA SER A 207 15.52 -15.87 22.60
C SER A 207 15.04 -14.91 23.70
N VAL A 208 14.22 -13.90 23.36
CA VAL A 208 13.68 -12.92 24.33
C VAL A 208 12.33 -13.38 24.91
N SER A 209 11.63 -14.31 24.27
CA SER A 209 10.34 -14.83 24.75
C SER A 209 10.46 -16.04 25.68
N THR A 210 11.68 -16.45 26.04
CA THR A 210 11.96 -17.65 26.87
C THR A 210 12.56 -17.28 28.23
N ILE A 211 12.34 -16.06 28.75
CA ILE A 211 12.73 -15.65 30.10
C ILE A 211 11.49 -15.25 30.90
#